data_18b914fb36ec0b6a30ac104f0461a379
#
_entry.id   18b914fb36ec0b6a30ac104f0461a379
#
_cell.length_a   1.000
_cell.length_b   1.000
_cell.length_c   1.000
_cell.angle_alpha   90.00
_cell.angle_beta   90.00
_cell.angle_gamma   90.00
#
_symmetry.space_group_name_H-M   'P 1'
#
loop_
_entity.id
_entity.type
_entity.pdbx_description
1 polymer ?
#
loop_
_entity_poly.entity_id
_entity_poly.type
_entity_poly.pdbx_seq_one_letter_code
_entity_poly.pdbx_strand_id
1 'polypeptide(L)'
;LGDVYKRQELKYTALKQLLTTALAISMGESLLKYLPLGFNDLMYGYFRTLCVGYGLYAVANTMLLLLLYFTDYKGALWSSGIFAAGTSVFTIISLLFPQVYYGFGFLAGCVAFFLFSVLRLDYYTKRLPYYILSVQPVVQEDKTGIFTELGYFLDKKLEGRQELEKI
;
A
#
# COMPACT_ATOMS: atom_id res chain seq x y z
N LEU A 1 7.16 -0.55 -23.16
CA LEU A 1 5.69 -0.74 -23.22
C LEU A 1 5.09 -0.92 -21.82
N GLY A 2 5.68 -1.73 -20.93
CA GLY A 2 5.15 -1.97 -19.58
C GLY A 2 5.01 -0.73 -18.70
N ASP A 3 5.94 0.22 -18.78
CA ASP A 3 5.93 1.42 -17.94
C ASP A 3 4.84 2.42 -18.34
N VAL A 4 4.51 2.48 -19.63
CA VAL A 4 3.45 3.35 -20.13
C VAL A 4 2.09 2.85 -19.66
N TYR A 5 1.84 1.54 -19.75
CA TYR A 5 0.61 0.92 -19.26
C TYR A 5 0.43 1.08 -17.74
N LYS A 6 1.49 0.88 -16.95
CA LYS A 6 1.43 1.06 -15.50
C LYS A 6 1.13 2.50 -15.09
N ARG A 7 1.74 3.47 -15.76
CA ARG A 7 1.44 4.90 -15.54
C ARG A 7 0.00 5.25 -15.94
N GLN A 8 -0.50 4.64 -16.99
CA GLN A 8 -1.86 4.84 -17.44
C GLN A 8 -2.87 4.25 -16.46
N GLU A 9 -2.66 3.01 -15.98
CA GLU A 9 -3.47 2.38 -14.95
C GLU A 9 -3.50 3.18 -13.64
N LEU A 10 -2.35 3.70 -13.20
CA LEU A 10 -2.28 4.54 -12.02
C LEU A 10 -3.09 5.83 -12.18
N LYS A 11 -3.00 6.47 -13.36
CA LYS A 11 -3.81 7.67 -13.67
C LYS A 11 -5.30 7.35 -13.66
N TYR A 12 -5.71 6.23 -14.25
CA TYR A 12 -7.12 5.81 -14.23
C TYR A 12 -7.61 5.51 -12.82
N THR A 13 -6.80 4.85 -12.00
CA THR A 13 -7.14 4.58 -10.60
C THR A 13 -7.28 5.87 -9.81
N ALA A 14 -6.34 6.82 -9.97
CA ALA A 14 -6.41 8.12 -9.33
C ALA A 14 -7.65 8.91 -9.78
N LEU A 15 -7.96 8.91 -11.08
CA LEU A 15 -9.14 9.59 -11.63
C LEU A 15 -10.44 8.98 -11.10
N LYS A 16 -10.56 7.64 -11.09
CA LYS A 16 -11.72 6.94 -10.52
C LYS A 16 -11.89 7.29 -9.05
N GLN A 17 -10.80 7.29 -8.28
CA GLN A 17 -10.83 7.63 -6.85
C GLN A 17 -11.24 9.08 -6.63
N LEU A 18 -10.74 10.02 -7.44
CA LEU A 18 -11.13 11.42 -7.36
C LEU A 18 -12.62 11.60 -7.66
N LEU A 19 -13.13 10.93 -8.68
CA LEU A 19 -14.56 10.94 -9.03
C LEU A 19 -15.40 10.35 -7.89
N THR A 20 -15.01 9.21 -7.35
CA THR A 20 -15.71 8.55 -6.24
C THR A 20 -15.72 9.45 -5.00
N THR A 21 -14.60 10.13 -4.69
CA THR A 21 -14.51 11.07 -3.56
C THR A 21 -15.42 12.27 -3.76
N ALA A 22 -15.46 12.84 -4.97
CA ALA A 22 -16.36 13.97 -5.30
C ALA A 22 -17.83 13.56 -5.18
N LEU A 23 -18.19 12.38 -5.68
CA LEU A 23 -19.55 11.82 -5.54
C LEU A 23 -19.90 11.55 -4.06
N ALA A 24 -18.97 10.99 -3.28
CA ALA A 24 -19.19 10.75 -1.85
C ALA A 24 -19.44 12.04 -1.07
N ILE A 25 -18.71 13.12 -1.37
CA ILE A 25 -18.92 14.43 -0.75
C ILE A 25 -20.30 14.97 -1.14
N SER A 26 -20.62 14.98 -2.43
CA SER A 26 -21.86 15.56 -2.95
C SER A 26 -23.10 14.81 -2.45
N MET A 27 -23.10 13.49 -2.58
CA MET A 27 -24.22 12.64 -2.14
C MET A 27 -24.30 12.52 -0.62
N GLY A 28 -23.14 12.44 0.04
CA GLY A 28 -23.06 12.28 1.48
C GLY A 28 -23.63 13.48 2.23
N GLU A 29 -23.34 14.70 1.80
CA GLU A 29 -23.93 15.89 2.38
C GLU A 29 -25.45 15.94 2.23
N SER A 30 -25.95 15.57 1.05
CA SER A 30 -27.39 15.50 0.82
C SER A 30 -28.01 14.43 1.72
N LEU A 31 -27.41 13.25 1.82
CA LEU A 31 -27.89 12.17 2.66
C LEU A 31 -27.92 12.55 4.14
N LEU A 32 -26.86 13.19 4.64
CA LEU A 32 -26.74 13.63 6.02
C LEU A 32 -27.79 14.70 6.39
N LYS A 33 -28.20 15.55 5.44
CA LYS A 33 -29.26 16.53 5.65
C LYS A 33 -30.64 15.92 5.76
N TYR A 34 -30.90 14.80 5.05
CA TYR A 34 -32.18 14.11 5.12
C TYR A 34 -32.31 13.20 6.34
N LEU A 35 -31.21 12.76 6.94
CA LEU A 35 -31.22 11.92 8.14
C LEU A 35 -31.32 12.81 9.40
N PRO A 36 -32.33 12.61 10.25
CA PRO A 36 -32.53 13.41 11.48
C PRO A 36 -31.57 12.96 12.58
N LEU A 37 -30.28 13.02 12.32
CA LEU A 37 -29.22 12.57 13.25
C LEU A 37 -28.62 13.71 14.09
N GLY A 38 -29.16 14.93 13.99
CA GLY A 38 -28.68 16.09 14.77
C GLY A 38 -27.27 16.56 14.41
N PHE A 39 -26.89 16.43 13.14
CA PHE A 39 -25.60 16.89 12.66
C PHE A 39 -25.50 18.44 12.73
N ASN A 40 -24.40 18.90 13.34
CA ASN A 40 -24.02 20.31 13.37
C ASN A 40 -23.14 20.67 12.17
N ASP A 41 -23.03 21.94 11.84
CA ASP A 41 -22.19 22.45 10.74
C ASP A 41 -20.73 22.01 10.83
N LEU A 42 -20.19 21.84 12.06
CA LEU A 42 -18.87 21.27 12.31
C LEU A 42 -18.73 19.84 11.79
N MET A 43 -19.75 19.01 11.93
CA MET A 43 -19.72 17.62 11.46
C MET A 43 -19.69 17.51 9.94
N TYR A 44 -20.34 18.43 9.23
CA TYR A 44 -20.22 18.51 7.76
C TYR A 44 -18.80 18.87 7.34
N GLY A 45 -18.13 19.79 8.06
CA GLY A 45 -16.72 20.11 7.84
C GLY A 45 -15.81 18.90 8.03
N TYR A 46 -15.99 18.14 9.10
CA TYR A 46 -15.22 16.91 9.33
C TYR A 46 -15.48 15.86 8.27
N PHE A 47 -16.73 15.67 7.87
CA PHE A 47 -17.09 14.73 6.82
C PHE A 47 -16.36 15.03 5.51
N ARG A 48 -16.37 16.28 5.05
CA ARG A 48 -15.64 16.71 3.85
C ARG A 48 -14.14 16.45 3.96
N THR A 49 -13.54 16.86 5.07
CA THR A 49 -12.11 16.70 5.32
C THR A 49 -11.71 15.23 5.33
N LEU A 50 -12.52 14.38 5.98
CA LEU A 50 -12.28 12.93 6.02
C LEU A 50 -12.45 12.30 4.63
N CYS A 51 -13.46 12.68 3.84
CA CYS A 51 -13.64 12.17 2.49
C CYS A 51 -12.42 12.46 1.61
N VAL A 52 -11.86 13.67 1.68
CA VAL A 52 -10.64 14.03 0.94
C VAL A 52 -9.45 13.22 1.46
N GLY A 53 -9.30 13.10 2.78
CA GLY A 53 -8.25 12.30 3.40
C GLY A 53 -8.29 10.84 2.95
N TYR A 54 -9.45 10.21 3.01
CA TYR A 54 -9.62 8.82 2.53
C TYR A 54 -9.41 8.67 1.02
N GLY A 55 -9.76 9.67 0.22
CA GLY A 55 -9.46 9.70 -1.21
C GLY A 55 -7.96 9.65 -1.47
N LEU A 56 -7.18 10.49 -0.79
CA LEU A 56 -5.72 10.50 -0.87
C LEU A 56 -5.11 9.19 -0.33
N TYR A 57 -5.63 8.70 0.79
CA TYR A 57 -5.22 7.42 1.36
C TYR A 57 -5.39 6.27 0.37
N ALA A 58 -6.54 6.18 -0.30
CA ALA A 58 -6.81 5.08 -1.25
C ALA A 58 -5.82 5.09 -2.42
N VAL A 59 -5.49 6.27 -2.97
CA VAL A 59 -4.49 6.40 -4.04
C VAL A 59 -3.09 6.03 -3.53
N ALA A 60 -2.70 6.53 -2.35
CA ALA A 60 -1.41 6.21 -1.74
C ALA A 60 -1.27 4.71 -1.42
N ASN A 61 -2.36 4.08 -0.94
CA ASN A 61 -2.39 2.64 -0.69
C ASN A 61 -2.22 1.82 -1.97
N THR A 62 -2.80 2.26 -3.08
CA THR A 62 -2.57 1.63 -4.40
C THR A 62 -1.09 1.71 -4.80
N MET A 63 -0.43 2.85 -4.55
CA MET A 63 1.01 3.01 -4.80
C MET A 63 1.85 2.11 -3.89
N LEU A 64 1.46 1.95 -2.64
CA LEU A 64 2.10 1.03 -1.69
C LEU A 64 1.99 -0.42 -2.17
N LEU A 65 0.83 -0.85 -2.67
CA LEU A 65 0.66 -2.19 -3.26
C LEU A 65 1.55 -2.38 -4.49
N LEU A 66 1.73 -1.35 -5.32
CA LEU A 66 2.69 -1.39 -6.43
C LEU A 66 4.14 -1.54 -5.95
N LEU A 67 4.54 -0.85 -4.87
CA LEU A 67 5.87 -1.02 -4.28
C LEU A 67 6.08 -2.46 -3.79
N LEU A 68 5.07 -3.06 -3.15
CA LEU A 68 5.09 -4.47 -2.73
C LEU A 68 5.19 -5.41 -3.94
N TYR A 69 4.44 -5.13 -5.00
CA TYR A 69 4.52 -5.90 -6.24
C TYR A 69 5.91 -5.86 -6.88
N PHE A 70 6.60 -4.73 -6.77
CA PHE A 70 7.99 -4.58 -7.22
C PHE A 70 9.02 -5.11 -6.23
N THR A 71 8.61 -5.75 -5.15
CA THR A 71 9.48 -6.30 -4.09
C THR A 71 10.27 -5.26 -3.30
N ASP A 72 9.87 -3.97 -3.35
CA ASP A 72 10.45 -2.92 -2.50
C ASP A 72 9.82 -2.92 -1.10
N TYR A 73 10.07 -4.00 -0.33
CA TYR A 73 9.54 -4.15 1.03
C TYR A 73 9.99 -3.02 1.97
N LYS A 74 11.21 -2.51 1.79
CA LYS A 74 11.72 -1.38 2.60
C LYS A 74 10.96 -0.09 2.31
N GLY A 75 10.69 0.20 1.03
CA GLY A 75 9.90 1.35 0.63
C GLY A 75 8.45 1.27 1.14
N ALA A 76 7.83 0.11 1.04
CA ALA A 76 6.48 -0.12 1.55
C ALA A 76 6.41 0.02 3.08
N LEU A 77 7.39 -0.53 3.82
CA LEU A 77 7.48 -0.39 5.27
C LEU A 77 7.62 1.07 5.71
N TRP A 78 8.51 1.83 5.06
CA TRP A 78 8.67 3.26 5.35
C TRP A 78 7.40 4.06 5.03
N SER A 79 6.74 3.78 3.90
CA SER A 79 5.47 4.44 3.54
C SER A 79 4.39 4.22 4.58
N SER A 80 4.18 2.97 5.01
CA SER A 80 3.19 2.65 6.05
C SER A 80 3.58 3.21 7.42
N GLY A 81 4.87 3.20 7.76
CA GLY A 81 5.40 3.79 8.99
C GLY A 81 5.18 5.31 9.05
N ILE A 82 5.44 6.01 7.95
CA ILE A 82 5.18 7.47 7.82
C ILE A 82 3.68 7.76 7.96
N PHE A 83 2.82 6.92 7.38
CA PHE A 83 1.39 7.07 7.55
C PHE A 83 0.96 6.92 9.01
N ALA A 84 1.39 5.84 9.67
CA ALA A 84 1.02 5.56 11.05
C ALA A 84 1.57 6.63 12.02
N ALA A 85 2.86 6.98 11.91
CA ALA A 85 3.47 8.00 12.73
C ALA A 85 2.92 9.39 12.42
N GLY A 86 2.77 9.72 11.13
CA GLY A 86 2.25 11.02 10.68
C GLY A 86 0.81 11.25 11.16
N THR A 87 -0.09 10.30 10.94
CA THR A 87 -1.47 10.43 11.43
C THR A 87 -1.53 10.56 12.94
N SER A 88 -0.74 9.78 13.70
CA SER A 88 -0.70 9.87 15.16
C SER A 88 -0.19 11.23 15.63
N VAL A 89 0.95 11.67 15.12
CA VAL A 89 1.57 12.95 15.52
C VAL A 89 0.69 14.13 15.14
N PHE A 90 0.22 14.20 13.90
CA PHE A 90 -0.63 15.31 13.45
C PHE A 90 -1.99 15.33 14.14
N THR A 91 -2.54 14.17 14.50
CA THR A 91 -3.78 14.10 15.30
C THR A 91 -3.56 14.63 16.71
N ILE A 92 -2.45 14.25 17.38
CA ILE A 92 -2.10 14.78 18.71
C ILE A 92 -1.91 16.30 18.65
N ILE A 93 -1.19 16.78 17.62
CA ILE A 93 -1.01 18.22 17.43
C ILE A 93 -2.36 18.91 17.18
N SER A 94 -3.26 18.32 16.41
CA SER A 94 -4.56 18.93 16.13
C SER A 94 -5.46 19.03 17.35
N LEU A 95 -5.25 18.18 18.38
CA LEU A 95 -5.96 18.27 19.66
C LEU A 95 -5.58 19.52 20.50
N LEU A 96 -4.42 20.11 20.21
CA LEU A 96 -3.98 21.37 20.84
C LEU A 96 -4.68 22.61 20.25
N PHE A 97 -5.34 22.47 19.10
CA PHE A 97 -6.06 23.51 18.41
C PHE A 97 -7.58 23.47 18.68
N PRO A 98 -8.33 24.52 18.36
CA PRO A 98 -9.79 24.49 18.47
C PRO A 98 -10.42 23.32 17.68
N GLN A 99 -11.58 22.88 18.13
CA GLN A 99 -12.29 21.70 17.59
C GLN A 99 -12.44 21.69 16.05
N VAL A 100 -12.53 22.87 15.44
CA VAL A 100 -12.63 23.01 13.97
C VAL A 100 -11.51 22.31 13.21
N TYR A 101 -10.33 22.11 13.83
CA TYR A 101 -9.14 21.55 13.18
C TYR A 101 -8.94 20.05 13.40
N TYR A 102 -9.79 19.35 14.15
CA TYR A 102 -9.58 17.92 14.51
C TYR A 102 -9.49 16.98 13.31
N GLY A 103 -10.21 17.26 12.22
CA GLY A 103 -10.12 16.44 10.99
C GLY A 103 -8.82 16.63 10.19
N PHE A 104 -8.12 17.76 10.38
CA PHE A 104 -6.93 18.09 9.60
C PHE A 104 -5.70 17.23 9.96
N GLY A 105 -5.63 16.72 11.18
CA GLY A 105 -4.52 15.83 11.58
C GLY A 105 -4.46 14.58 10.72
N PHE A 106 -5.59 13.92 10.50
CA PHE A 106 -5.69 12.78 9.62
C PHE A 106 -5.37 13.13 8.16
N LEU A 107 -5.92 14.24 7.66
CA LEU A 107 -5.66 14.71 6.30
C LEU A 107 -4.15 14.96 6.07
N ALA A 108 -3.47 15.65 7.01
CA ALA A 108 -2.04 15.89 6.92
C ALA A 108 -1.23 14.58 6.87
N GLY A 109 -1.61 13.58 7.68
CA GLY A 109 -1.02 12.24 7.64
C GLY A 109 -1.21 11.56 6.28
N CYS A 110 -2.40 11.66 5.69
CA CYS A 110 -2.68 11.12 4.35
C CYS A 110 -1.87 11.83 3.26
N VAL A 111 -1.71 13.15 3.34
CA VAL A 111 -0.88 13.93 2.41
C VAL A 111 0.58 13.50 2.51
N ALA A 112 1.13 13.37 3.72
CA ALA A 112 2.51 12.92 3.92
C ALA A 112 2.72 11.51 3.35
N PHE A 113 1.78 10.59 3.59
CA PHE A 113 1.79 9.23 3.05
C PHE A 113 1.75 9.24 1.52
N PHE A 114 0.85 10.03 0.93
CA PHE A 114 0.72 10.14 -0.53
C PHE A 114 2.01 10.66 -1.15
N LEU A 115 2.55 11.78 -0.66
CA LEU A 115 3.77 12.36 -1.19
C LEU A 115 4.95 11.40 -1.11
N PHE A 116 5.14 10.75 0.04
CA PHE A 116 6.23 9.79 0.19
C PHE A 116 6.07 8.59 -0.75
N SER A 117 4.86 8.05 -0.88
CA SER A 117 4.58 6.91 -1.77
C SER A 117 4.83 7.26 -3.24
N VAL A 118 4.44 8.47 -3.69
CA VAL A 118 4.73 8.96 -5.05
C VAL A 118 6.22 9.07 -5.29
N LEU A 119 6.95 9.75 -4.38
CA LEU A 119 8.40 9.95 -4.52
C LEU A 119 9.14 8.62 -4.52
N ARG A 120 8.75 7.70 -3.64
CA ARG A 120 9.38 6.38 -3.56
C ARG A 120 9.11 5.55 -4.79
N LEU A 121 7.88 5.55 -5.29
CA LEU A 121 7.50 4.82 -6.50
C LEU A 121 8.25 5.37 -7.73
N ASP A 122 8.34 6.70 -7.89
CA ASP A 122 9.08 7.33 -8.98
C ASP A 122 10.58 6.98 -8.94
N TYR A 123 11.18 7.08 -7.74
CA TYR A 123 12.58 6.71 -7.54
C TYR A 123 12.85 5.24 -7.87
N TYR A 124 11.99 4.33 -7.41
CA TYR A 124 12.15 2.90 -7.62
C TYR A 124 11.93 2.52 -9.10
N THR A 125 10.90 3.10 -9.73
CA THR A 125 10.57 2.84 -11.15
C THR A 125 11.72 3.27 -12.07
N LYS A 126 12.39 4.38 -11.79
CA LYS A 126 13.56 4.83 -12.58
C LYS A 126 14.75 3.88 -12.49
N ARG A 127 14.89 3.15 -11.39
CA ARG A 127 15.98 2.19 -11.15
C ARG A 127 15.58 0.73 -11.37
N LEU A 128 14.33 0.47 -11.73
CA LEU A 128 13.80 -0.87 -11.93
C LEU A 128 14.64 -1.75 -12.88
N PRO A 129 15.11 -1.25 -14.06
CA PRO A 129 15.95 -2.04 -14.94
C PRO A 129 17.25 -2.52 -14.27
N TYR A 130 17.86 -1.68 -13.47
CA TYR A 130 19.07 -2.03 -12.71
C TYR A 130 18.79 -3.09 -11.65
N TYR A 131 17.72 -2.97 -10.89
CA TYR A 131 17.37 -3.94 -9.86
C TYR A 131 16.98 -5.30 -10.45
N ILE A 132 16.24 -5.34 -11.56
CA ILE A 132 15.87 -6.60 -12.21
C ILE A 132 17.11 -7.32 -12.75
N LEU A 133 18.05 -6.59 -13.33
CA LEU A 133 19.28 -7.17 -13.89
C LEU A 133 20.30 -7.56 -12.82
N SER A 134 20.34 -6.84 -11.68
CA SER A 134 21.33 -7.09 -10.62
C SER A 134 20.89 -8.15 -9.60
N VAL A 135 19.59 -8.39 -9.46
CA VAL A 135 19.02 -9.33 -8.46
C VAL A 135 18.72 -10.69 -9.07
N GLN A 136 18.71 -10.84 -10.40
CA GLN A 136 18.65 -12.17 -10.99
C GLN A 136 20.04 -12.82 -10.87
N PRO A 137 20.23 -13.81 -10.00
CA PRO A 137 21.45 -14.59 -10.01
C PRO A 137 21.52 -15.29 -11.38
N VAL A 138 22.62 -15.05 -12.11
CA VAL A 138 22.90 -15.68 -13.41
C VAL A 138 23.02 -17.21 -13.27
N VAL A 139 23.19 -17.68 -12.05
CA VAL A 139 23.16 -19.10 -11.66
C VAL A 139 22.25 -19.20 -10.45
N GLN A 140 21.15 -19.91 -10.57
CA GLN A 140 20.40 -20.41 -9.41
C GLN A 140 21.34 -21.37 -8.67
N GLU A 141 22.00 -20.90 -7.61
CA GLU A 141 22.48 -21.82 -6.60
C GLU A 141 21.25 -22.49 -6.03
N ASP A 142 21.11 -23.79 -6.28
CA ASP A 142 20.10 -24.64 -5.66
C ASP A 142 20.30 -24.55 -4.13
N LYS A 143 19.61 -23.59 -3.51
CA LYS A 143 19.45 -23.62 -2.06
C LYS A 143 18.57 -24.83 -1.77
N THR A 144 19.22 -25.93 -1.43
CA THR A 144 18.55 -27.13 -0.93
C THR A 144 17.66 -26.73 0.23
N GLY A 145 16.36 -26.61 -0.03
CA GLY A 145 15.37 -26.38 1.00
C GLY A 145 15.22 -27.67 1.85
N ILE A 146 14.71 -27.54 3.07
CA ILE A 146 14.46 -28.65 4.00
C ILE A 146 13.68 -29.78 3.31
N PHE A 147 12.78 -29.47 2.40
CA PHE A 147 12.02 -30.45 1.61
C PHE A 147 12.86 -31.16 0.55
N THR A 148 13.89 -30.55 0.01
CA THR A 148 14.80 -31.16 -0.96
C THR A 148 15.72 -32.16 -0.24
N GLU A 149 16.23 -31.83 0.94
CA GLU A 149 16.99 -32.75 1.78
C GLU A 149 16.15 -33.97 2.23
N LEU A 150 14.89 -33.70 2.57
CA LEU A 150 13.95 -34.76 2.92
C LEU A 150 13.68 -35.71 1.73
N GLY A 151 13.56 -35.13 0.52
CA GLY A 151 13.42 -35.86 -0.74
C GLY A 151 14.61 -36.79 -1.00
N TYR A 152 15.84 -36.27 -0.93
CA TYR A 152 17.06 -37.06 -1.08
C TYR A 152 17.19 -38.17 -0.02
N PHE A 153 16.79 -37.89 1.22
CA PHE A 153 16.82 -38.89 2.29
C PHE A 153 15.82 -40.01 2.05
N LEU A 154 14.64 -39.72 1.53
CA LEU A 154 13.62 -40.70 1.20
C LEU A 154 14.02 -41.54 -0.01
N ASP A 155 14.57 -40.96 -1.07
CA ASP A 155 15.05 -41.68 -2.26
C ASP A 155 16.18 -42.65 -1.90
N LYS A 156 17.16 -42.20 -1.13
CA LYS A 156 18.26 -43.03 -0.64
C LYS A 156 17.77 -44.23 0.20
N LYS A 157 16.71 -44.02 0.99
CA LYS A 157 16.12 -45.08 1.81
C LYS A 157 15.31 -46.08 0.99
N LEU A 158 14.71 -45.65 -0.11
CA LEU A 158 13.99 -46.50 -1.04
C LEU A 158 14.93 -47.33 -1.91
N GLU A 159 16.04 -46.75 -2.40
CA GLU A 159 17.06 -47.45 -3.15
C GLU A 159 17.71 -48.56 -2.30
N GLY A 160 18.06 -48.27 -1.03
CA GLY A 160 18.60 -49.29 -0.11
C GLY A 160 17.62 -50.42 0.21
N ARG A 161 16.31 -50.20 0.10
CA ARG A 161 15.29 -51.23 0.26
C ARG A 161 15.17 -52.15 -0.97
N GLN A 162 15.33 -51.59 -2.17
CA GLN A 162 15.28 -52.35 -3.42
C GLN A 162 16.52 -53.25 -3.62
N GLU A 163 17.67 -52.86 -3.08
CA GLU A 163 18.86 -53.71 -3.10
C GLU A 163 18.74 -54.90 -2.14
N LEU A 164 18.04 -54.73 -1.01
CA LEU A 164 17.81 -55.84 -0.05
C LEU A 164 16.76 -56.85 -0.53
N GLU A 165 15.85 -56.45 -1.43
CA GLU A 165 14.85 -57.36 -2.03
C GLU A 165 15.41 -58.18 -3.23
N LYS A 166 16.61 -57.87 -3.71
CA LYS A 166 17.26 -58.57 -4.83
C LYS A 166 18.27 -59.62 -4.40
N ILE A 167 18.48 -59.84 -3.09
CA ILE A 167 19.32 -60.88 -2.49
C ILE A 167 18.43 -62.00 -1.95
#